data_788bb8aa7d3d154c8ba69bf709100a25
#
_entry.id   788bb8aa7d3d154c8ba69bf709100a25
#
_cell.length_a   1.000
_cell.length_b   1.000
_cell.length_c   1.000
_cell.angle_alpha   90.00
_cell.angle_beta   90.00
_cell.angle_gamma   90.00
#
_symmetry.space_group_name_H-M   'P 1'
#
loop_
_entity.id
_entity.type
_entity.pdbx_description
1 polymer ?
#
loop_
_entity_poly.entity_id
_entity_poly.type
_entity_poly.pdbx_seq_one_letter_code
_entity_poly.pdbx_strand_id
1 'polypeptide(L)'
;MLFESDRQVIVATHDAELARTLQTLHQHRGIGEYCITLLDPKEGSKIIRTGDDFERLMLDASSQMGSPLIENRRAAGNSLRIATERLAKNILIAARQCAGDTSASLSDYEGKNLSYLRPAVIAHAKAPNEPGQWATLARTLNDADHDSDPPLPAELKTCHDMLRDIKKRHGVRTQ
;
A
#
# COMPACT_ATOMS: atom_id res chain seq x y z
N MET A 1 -25.91 1.99 15.79
CA MET A 1 -26.57 0.82 16.39
C MET A 1 -26.72 -0.41 15.46
N LEU A 2 -26.31 -0.37 14.19
CA LEU A 2 -26.32 -1.56 13.31
C LEU A 2 -25.21 -2.58 13.64
N PHE A 3 -24.22 -2.21 14.45
CA PHE A 3 -22.98 -2.96 14.66
C PHE A 3 -22.85 -3.61 16.05
N GLU A 4 -23.89 -3.53 16.87
CA GLU A 4 -23.94 -4.17 18.20
C GLU A 4 -24.66 -5.51 18.20
N SER A 5 -25.09 -5.99 17.01
CA SER A 5 -25.70 -7.31 16.88
C SER A 5 -24.64 -8.35 16.49
N ASP A 6 -24.72 -9.56 17.02
CA ASP A 6 -23.94 -10.74 16.61
C ASP A 6 -24.19 -11.17 15.13
N ARG A 7 -24.74 -10.27 14.33
CA ARG A 7 -25.08 -10.54 12.92
C ARG A 7 -24.08 -9.88 12.01
N GLN A 8 -23.68 -10.58 10.98
CA GLN A 8 -22.93 -10.02 9.88
C GLN A 8 -23.81 -9.05 9.09
N VAL A 9 -23.37 -7.80 8.95
CA VAL A 9 -24.02 -6.80 8.12
C VAL A 9 -23.14 -6.55 6.90
N ILE A 10 -23.70 -6.70 5.71
CA ILE A 10 -23.04 -6.40 4.43
C ILE A 10 -23.73 -5.16 3.84
N VAL A 11 -22.95 -4.10 3.62
CA VAL A 11 -23.43 -2.89 2.94
C VAL A 11 -22.78 -2.84 1.57
N ALA A 12 -23.58 -2.87 0.51
CA ALA A 12 -23.11 -2.66 -0.85
C ALA A 12 -23.53 -1.25 -1.32
N THR A 13 -22.59 -0.48 -1.82
CA THR A 13 -22.85 0.86 -2.36
C THR A 13 -21.92 1.18 -3.51
N HIS A 14 -22.38 1.98 -4.46
CA HIS A 14 -21.55 2.62 -5.49
C HIS A 14 -21.30 4.11 -5.19
N ASP A 15 -21.84 4.60 -4.07
CA ASP A 15 -21.66 5.97 -3.60
C ASP A 15 -20.32 6.07 -2.84
N ALA A 16 -19.38 6.82 -3.45
CA ALA A 16 -18.04 7.00 -2.88
C ALA A 16 -18.05 7.82 -1.58
N GLU A 17 -19.01 8.71 -1.39
CA GLU A 17 -19.11 9.51 -0.16
C GLU A 17 -19.65 8.68 0.99
N LEU A 18 -20.68 7.85 0.73
CA LEU A 18 -21.18 6.89 1.72
C LEU A 18 -20.10 5.87 2.10
N ALA A 19 -19.33 5.36 1.13
CA ALA A 19 -18.24 4.45 1.39
C ALA A 19 -17.19 5.09 2.32
N ARG A 20 -16.74 6.34 2.03
CA ARG A 20 -15.80 7.09 2.90
C ARG A 20 -16.36 7.32 4.29
N THR A 21 -17.63 7.67 4.39
CA THR A 21 -18.30 7.89 5.69
C THR A 21 -18.31 6.60 6.52
N LEU A 22 -18.64 5.47 5.90
CA LEU A 22 -18.59 4.17 6.56
C LEU A 22 -17.16 3.80 6.98
N GLN A 23 -16.15 4.05 6.15
CA GLN A 23 -14.74 3.87 6.50
C GLN A 23 -14.35 4.67 7.74
N THR A 24 -14.67 5.96 7.75
CA THR A 24 -14.32 6.87 8.86
C THR A 24 -14.99 6.46 10.17
N LEU A 25 -16.25 6.06 10.13
CA LEU A 25 -17.01 5.65 11.31
C LEU A 25 -16.51 4.31 11.89
N HIS A 26 -15.84 3.49 11.11
CA HIS A 26 -15.54 2.11 11.46
C HIS A 26 -14.06 1.72 11.43
N GLN A 27 -13.15 2.68 11.24
CA GLN A 27 -11.70 2.48 11.24
C GLN A 27 -11.17 1.67 12.44
N HIS A 28 -11.89 1.68 13.55
CA HIS A 28 -11.47 1.01 14.79
C HIS A 28 -12.19 -0.32 15.07
N ARG A 29 -13.10 -0.77 14.21
CA ARG A 29 -13.97 -1.93 14.50
C ARG A 29 -13.70 -3.20 13.68
N GLY A 30 -12.58 -3.26 12.96
CA GLY A 30 -12.19 -4.49 12.24
C GLY A 30 -13.10 -4.85 11.06
N ILE A 31 -13.81 -3.87 10.49
CA ILE A 31 -14.71 -4.08 9.35
C ILE A 31 -13.89 -4.32 8.09
N GLY A 32 -14.16 -5.43 7.41
CA GLY A 32 -13.59 -5.73 6.11
C GLY A 32 -14.32 -4.93 5.03
N GLU A 33 -13.57 -4.12 4.30
CA GLU A 33 -14.08 -3.40 3.15
C GLU A 33 -13.56 -4.01 1.86
N TYR A 34 -14.42 -4.14 0.88
CA TYR A 34 -14.09 -4.72 -0.42
C TYR A 34 -14.59 -3.83 -1.54
N CYS A 35 -13.77 -3.58 -2.54
CA CYS A 35 -14.16 -2.96 -3.80
C CYS A 35 -14.28 -4.03 -4.88
N ILE A 36 -15.39 -4.01 -5.63
CA ILE A 36 -15.53 -4.82 -6.83
C ILE A 36 -15.19 -3.90 -8.00
N THR A 37 -14.02 -4.12 -8.59
CA THR A 37 -13.64 -3.42 -9.81
C THR A 37 -14.07 -4.23 -11.01
N LEU A 38 -14.91 -3.65 -11.85
CA LEU A 38 -15.25 -4.20 -13.15
C LEU A 38 -14.05 -3.99 -14.07
N LEU A 39 -13.41 -5.09 -14.43
CA LEU A 39 -12.37 -5.12 -15.45
C LEU A 39 -12.99 -5.33 -16.83
N ASP A 40 -12.12 -5.47 -17.85
CA ASP A 40 -12.51 -5.90 -19.18
C ASP A 40 -13.47 -7.11 -19.10
N PRO A 41 -14.54 -7.17 -19.94
CA PRO A 41 -15.48 -8.29 -19.95
C PRO A 41 -14.84 -9.67 -20.09
N LYS A 42 -13.62 -9.76 -20.63
CA LYS A 42 -12.87 -11.01 -20.77
C LYS A 42 -12.14 -11.42 -19.49
N GLU A 43 -11.76 -10.47 -18.62
CA GLU A 43 -11.02 -10.75 -17.39
C GLU A 43 -11.91 -10.90 -16.15
N GLY A 44 -13.18 -10.54 -16.26
CA GLY A 44 -14.14 -10.61 -15.14
C GLY A 44 -13.95 -9.49 -14.12
N SER A 45 -14.65 -9.61 -13.00
CA SER A 45 -14.56 -8.66 -11.89
C SER A 45 -13.52 -9.10 -10.87
N LYS A 46 -12.71 -8.19 -10.37
CA LYS A 46 -11.81 -8.45 -9.23
C LYS A 46 -12.40 -7.88 -7.95
N ILE A 47 -12.35 -8.69 -6.89
CA ILE A 47 -12.70 -8.25 -5.53
C ILE A 47 -11.40 -7.88 -4.83
N ILE A 48 -11.29 -6.64 -4.40
CA ILE A 48 -10.13 -6.13 -3.69
C ILE A 48 -10.58 -5.72 -2.29
N ARG A 49 -9.84 -6.15 -1.28
CA ARG A 49 -10.04 -5.65 0.07
C ARG A 49 -9.51 -4.22 0.12
N THR A 50 -10.41 -3.23 0.18
CA THR A 50 -10.06 -1.82 0.11
C THR A 50 -9.50 -1.25 1.42
N GLY A 51 -9.69 -1.94 2.53
CA GLY A 51 -9.00 -1.61 3.78
C GLY A 51 -7.48 -1.85 3.75
N ASP A 52 -6.95 -2.38 2.64
CA ASP A 52 -5.52 -2.51 2.39
C ASP A 52 -5.08 -1.52 1.29
N ASP A 53 -4.79 -0.29 1.70
CA ASP A 53 -4.28 0.74 0.78
C ASP A 53 -3.03 0.28 0.03
N PHE A 54 -2.20 -0.56 0.64
CA PHE A 54 -1.03 -1.11 -0.04
C PHE A 54 -1.43 -1.97 -1.25
N GLU A 55 -2.36 -2.92 -1.09
CA GLU A 55 -2.78 -3.80 -2.19
C GLU A 55 -3.47 -2.99 -3.31
N ARG A 56 -4.27 -1.99 -2.96
CA ARG A 56 -4.88 -1.10 -3.95
C ARG A 56 -3.83 -0.35 -4.76
N LEU A 57 -2.83 0.25 -4.10
CA LEU A 57 -1.74 0.96 -4.76
C LEU A 57 -0.89 0.03 -5.64
N MET A 58 -0.64 -1.20 -5.19
CA MET A 58 0.08 -2.21 -5.97
C MET A 58 -0.69 -2.62 -7.23
N LEU A 59 -2.02 -2.72 -7.13
CA LEU A 59 -2.86 -3.03 -8.29
C LEU A 59 -2.90 -1.85 -9.28
N ASP A 60 -3.08 -0.62 -8.79
CA ASP A 60 -3.06 0.59 -9.61
C ASP A 60 -1.74 0.69 -10.38
N ALA A 61 -0.62 0.47 -9.70
CA ALA A 61 0.69 0.44 -10.34
C ALA A 61 0.80 -0.66 -11.39
N SER A 62 0.34 -1.88 -11.06
CA SER A 62 0.39 -3.03 -11.99
C SER A 62 -0.38 -2.77 -13.28
N SER A 63 -1.52 -2.07 -13.21
CA SER A 63 -2.34 -1.75 -14.38
C SER A 63 -1.70 -0.74 -15.34
N GLN A 64 -0.77 0.09 -14.84
CA GLN A 64 -0.24 1.25 -15.56
C GLN A 64 1.26 1.13 -15.91
N MET A 65 2.04 0.33 -15.17
CA MET A 65 3.50 0.27 -15.32
C MET A 65 3.98 -0.23 -16.69
N GLY A 66 3.17 -1.05 -17.38
CA GLY A 66 3.47 -1.56 -18.73
C GLY A 66 3.05 -0.62 -19.86
N SER A 67 2.43 0.51 -19.56
CA SER A 67 1.93 1.45 -20.56
C SER A 67 3.06 2.13 -21.34
N PRO A 68 2.90 2.34 -22.66
CA PRO A 68 3.81 3.17 -23.43
C PRO A 68 3.69 4.66 -23.08
N LEU A 69 2.59 5.09 -22.47
CA LEU A 69 2.35 6.49 -22.10
C LEU A 69 3.16 6.85 -20.86
N ILE A 70 3.87 7.98 -20.96
CA ILE A 70 4.73 8.51 -19.89
C ILE A 70 3.90 8.80 -18.62
N GLU A 71 2.71 9.40 -18.79
CA GLU A 71 1.83 9.76 -17.69
C GLU A 71 1.40 8.54 -16.87
N ASN A 72 1.09 7.43 -17.53
CA ASN A 72 0.70 6.20 -16.86
C ASN A 72 1.87 5.59 -16.08
N ARG A 73 3.08 5.62 -16.65
CA ARG A 73 4.28 5.15 -15.95
C ARG A 73 4.61 6.04 -14.75
N ARG A 74 4.43 7.36 -14.87
CA ARG A 74 4.58 8.32 -13.75
C ARG A 74 3.56 8.03 -12.65
N ALA A 75 2.30 7.80 -13.01
CA ALA A 75 1.25 7.42 -12.06
C ALA A 75 1.56 6.08 -11.37
N ALA A 76 2.06 5.07 -12.11
CA ALA A 76 2.50 3.80 -11.54
C ALA A 76 3.66 4.00 -10.55
N GLY A 77 4.66 4.81 -10.89
CA GLY A 77 5.77 5.15 -10.01
C GLY A 77 5.32 5.82 -8.72
N ASN A 78 4.39 6.77 -8.81
CA ASN A 78 3.82 7.43 -7.63
C ASN A 78 3.03 6.45 -6.75
N SER A 79 2.21 5.57 -7.33
CA SER A 79 1.49 4.53 -6.58
C SER A 79 2.47 3.60 -5.85
N LEU A 80 3.56 3.16 -6.49
CA LEU A 80 4.60 2.34 -5.86
C LEU A 80 5.33 3.10 -4.75
N ARG A 81 5.60 4.40 -4.92
CA ARG A 81 6.22 5.24 -3.88
C ARG A 81 5.35 5.29 -2.63
N ILE A 82 4.06 5.58 -2.80
CA ILE A 82 3.11 5.62 -1.67
C ILE A 82 2.98 4.24 -1.01
N ALA A 83 2.93 3.16 -1.82
CA ALA A 83 2.92 1.79 -1.31
C ALA A 83 4.19 1.47 -0.51
N THR A 84 5.35 1.95 -0.94
CA THR A 84 6.64 1.78 -0.24
C THR A 84 6.61 2.45 1.13
N GLU A 85 6.13 3.69 1.21
CA GLU A 85 5.99 4.41 2.48
C GLU A 85 4.99 3.73 3.40
N ARG A 86 3.86 3.26 2.87
CA ARG A 86 2.85 2.54 3.64
C ARG A 86 3.40 1.23 4.21
N LEU A 87 4.11 0.45 3.41
CA LEU A 87 4.74 -0.79 3.85
C LEU A 87 5.78 -0.52 4.96
N ALA A 88 6.64 0.49 4.78
CA ALA A 88 7.61 0.88 5.79
C ALA A 88 6.95 1.23 7.12
N LYS A 89 5.89 2.06 7.10
CA LYS A 89 5.10 2.42 8.29
C LYS A 89 4.51 1.18 8.98
N ASN A 90 3.91 0.27 8.23
CA ASN A 90 3.31 -0.95 8.78
C ASN A 90 4.35 -1.88 9.42
N ILE A 91 5.55 -1.99 8.83
CA ILE A 91 6.66 -2.75 9.43
C ILE A 91 7.09 -2.13 10.77
N LEU A 92 7.23 -0.82 10.82
CA LEU A 92 7.62 -0.12 12.05
C LEU A 92 6.56 -0.20 13.14
N ILE A 93 5.27 -0.08 12.78
CA ILE A 93 4.16 -0.27 13.72
C ILE A 93 4.18 -1.70 14.27
N ALA A 94 4.29 -2.71 13.42
CA ALA A 94 4.34 -4.10 13.84
C ALA A 94 5.54 -4.37 14.77
N ALA A 95 6.71 -3.79 14.49
CA ALA A 95 7.89 -3.92 15.35
C ALA A 95 7.67 -3.29 16.72
N ARG A 96 7.06 -2.10 16.81
CA ARG A 96 6.72 -1.45 18.08
C ARG A 96 5.68 -2.24 18.86
N GLN A 97 4.63 -2.73 18.19
CA GLN A 97 3.60 -3.56 18.83
C GLN A 97 4.20 -4.87 19.39
N CYS A 98 5.10 -5.52 18.65
CA CYS A 98 5.84 -6.68 19.14
C CYS A 98 6.74 -6.35 20.35
N ALA A 99 7.21 -5.12 20.44
CA ALA A 99 7.99 -4.63 21.60
C ALA A 99 7.12 -4.18 22.80
N GLY A 100 5.79 -4.33 22.71
CA GLY A 100 4.86 -4.02 23.79
C GLY A 100 4.12 -2.69 23.66
N ASP A 101 4.40 -1.89 22.64
CA ASP A 101 3.69 -0.64 22.37
C ASP A 101 2.42 -0.90 21.55
N THR A 102 1.34 -1.29 22.23
CA THR A 102 0.06 -1.60 21.58
C THR A 102 -0.66 -0.37 21.02
N SER A 103 -0.22 0.85 21.38
CA SER A 103 -0.80 2.10 20.87
C SER A 103 -0.22 2.53 19.52
N ALA A 104 0.89 1.91 19.08
CA ALA A 104 1.54 2.27 17.83
C ALA A 104 0.57 2.19 16.63
N SER A 105 0.49 3.27 15.86
CA SER A 105 -0.48 3.43 14.78
C SER A 105 0.10 4.24 13.61
N LEU A 106 -0.64 4.34 12.51
CA LEU A 106 -0.23 5.11 11.34
C LEU A 106 -0.08 6.61 11.62
N SER A 107 -0.85 7.15 12.57
CA SER A 107 -0.77 8.56 12.96
C SER A 107 0.62 8.95 13.52
N ASP A 108 1.36 8.01 14.12
CA ASP A 108 2.72 8.26 14.62
C ASP A 108 3.72 8.58 13.49
N TYR A 109 3.36 8.19 12.28
CA TYR A 109 4.17 8.37 11.07
C TYR A 109 3.52 9.30 10.05
N GLU A 110 2.55 10.12 10.49
CA GLU A 110 1.93 11.11 9.61
C GLU A 110 2.98 12.11 9.10
N GLY A 111 2.91 12.48 7.81
CA GLY A 111 3.88 13.36 7.17
C GLY A 111 5.30 12.80 7.00
N LYS A 112 5.57 11.56 7.44
CA LYS A 112 6.89 10.93 7.27
C LYS A 112 6.98 10.26 5.90
N ASN A 113 7.97 10.69 5.12
CA ASN A 113 8.30 10.12 3.82
C ASN A 113 9.34 8.99 3.93
N LEU A 114 9.65 8.36 2.80
CA LEU A 114 10.56 7.23 2.73
C LEU A 114 11.99 7.58 3.21
N SER A 115 12.47 8.80 2.96
CA SER A 115 13.80 9.24 3.40
C SER A 115 13.92 9.23 4.92
N TYR A 116 12.86 9.60 5.61
CA TYR A 116 12.78 9.53 7.08
C TYR A 116 12.61 8.08 7.58
N LEU A 117 11.78 7.27 6.93
CA LEU A 117 11.41 5.92 7.39
C LEU A 117 12.49 4.90 7.11
N ARG A 118 13.28 5.07 6.02
CA ARG A 118 14.25 4.09 5.54
C ARG A 118 15.29 3.66 6.59
N PRO A 119 15.97 4.55 7.32
CA PRO A 119 16.95 4.12 8.33
C PRO A 119 16.32 3.23 9.40
N ALA A 120 15.12 3.58 9.85
CA ALA A 120 14.42 2.83 10.88
C ALA A 120 13.95 1.45 10.36
N VAL A 121 13.38 1.37 9.15
CA VAL A 121 12.89 0.10 8.62
C VAL A 121 14.01 -0.87 8.28
N ILE A 122 15.18 -0.38 7.85
CA ILE A 122 16.37 -1.20 7.58
C ILE A 122 16.86 -1.91 8.86
N ALA A 123 16.70 -1.29 10.03
CA ALA A 123 17.04 -1.92 11.31
C ALA A 123 16.19 -3.18 11.61
N HIS A 124 15.05 -3.33 10.93
CA HIS A 124 14.17 -4.49 11.05
C HIS A 124 14.25 -5.45 9.85
N ALA A 125 15.26 -5.30 8.99
CA ALA A 125 15.43 -6.14 7.80
C ALA A 125 15.48 -7.63 8.16
N LYS A 126 14.72 -8.45 7.43
CA LYS A 126 14.62 -9.91 7.61
C LYS A 126 15.47 -10.71 6.62
N ALA A 127 16.14 -10.03 5.68
CA ALA A 127 17.04 -10.66 4.72
C ALA A 127 18.28 -9.79 4.48
N PRO A 128 19.46 -10.38 4.22
CA PRO A 128 20.71 -9.62 4.00
C PRO A 128 20.64 -8.61 2.84
N ASN A 129 19.86 -8.89 1.81
CA ASN A 129 19.68 -8.04 0.63
C ASN A 129 18.59 -6.97 0.80
N GLU A 130 17.83 -7.00 1.87
CA GLU A 130 16.69 -6.09 2.07
C GLU A 130 17.11 -4.62 2.21
N PRO A 131 18.21 -4.26 2.92
CA PRO A 131 18.70 -2.87 2.92
C PRO A 131 18.98 -2.33 1.52
N GLY A 132 19.53 -3.16 0.63
CA GLY A 132 19.75 -2.81 -0.77
C GLY A 132 18.45 -2.64 -1.55
N GLN A 133 17.43 -3.45 -1.27
CA GLN A 133 16.09 -3.30 -1.85
C GLN A 133 15.45 -1.96 -1.46
N TRP A 134 15.49 -1.59 -0.17
CA TRP A 134 15.00 -0.28 0.29
C TRP A 134 15.75 0.89 -0.34
N ALA A 135 17.06 0.76 -0.55
CA ALA A 135 17.86 1.79 -1.24
C ALA A 135 17.47 1.92 -2.71
N THR A 136 17.23 0.81 -3.40
CA THR A 136 16.79 0.79 -4.80
C THR A 136 15.40 1.39 -4.93
N LEU A 137 14.43 0.99 -4.09
CA LEU A 137 13.09 1.56 -4.07
C LEU A 137 13.13 3.09 -3.88
N ALA A 138 13.91 3.57 -2.90
CA ALA A 138 14.03 5.00 -2.64
C ALA A 138 14.62 5.76 -3.84
N ARG A 139 15.64 5.22 -4.48
CA ARG A 139 16.28 5.86 -5.64
C ARG A 139 15.34 5.88 -6.85
N THR A 140 14.81 4.72 -7.23
CA THR A 140 14.00 4.59 -8.46
C THR A 140 12.67 5.32 -8.36
N LEU A 141 12.04 5.35 -7.18
CA LEU A 141 10.70 5.91 -7.04
C LEU A 141 10.72 7.41 -6.67
N ASN A 142 11.83 7.97 -6.14
CA ASN A 142 11.94 9.41 -5.94
C ASN A 142 12.03 10.16 -7.28
N ASP A 143 12.70 9.56 -8.28
CA ASP A 143 12.85 10.19 -9.59
C ASP A 143 11.53 10.28 -10.36
N ALA A 144 10.51 9.53 -9.95
CA ALA A 144 9.17 9.58 -10.56
C ALA A 144 8.41 10.90 -10.30
N ASP A 145 8.83 11.70 -9.31
CA ASP A 145 8.13 12.92 -8.86
C ASP A 145 8.73 14.21 -9.47
N HIS A 146 9.88 14.13 -10.14
CA HIS A 146 10.57 15.29 -10.72
C HIS A 146 10.37 15.34 -12.25
N ASP A 147 10.70 16.47 -12.87
CA ASP A 147 10.62 16.69 -14.33
C ASP A 147 11.51 15.76 -15.17
N SER A 148 12.13 14.78 -14.55
CA SER A 148 12.89 13.71 -15.17
C SER A 148 11.99 12.68 -15.86
N ASP A 149 12.54 11.92 -16.79
CA ASP A 149 11.85 10.80 -17.42
C ASP A 149 11.41 9.78 -16.35
N PRO A 150 10.15 9.32 -16.38
CA PRO A 150 9.68 8.35 -15.42
C PRO A 150 10.43 7.02 -15.57
N PRO A 151 10.54 6.23 -14.49
CA PRO A 151 11.22 4.94 -14.55
C PRO A 151 10.71 4.06 -15.68
N LEU A 152 11.58 3.23 -16.23
CA LEU A 152 11.23 2.29 -17.29
C LEU A 152 10.25 1.22 -16.77
N PRO A 153 9.41 0.61 -17.61
CA PRO A 153 8.51 -0.47 -17.23
C PRO A 153 9.20 -1.61 -16.45
N ALA A 154 10.41 -1.98 -16.87
CA ALA A 154 11.20 -3.02 -16.19
C ALA A 154 11.64 -2.61 -14.77
N GLU A 155 11.98 -1.35 -14.57
CA GLU A 155 12.35 -0.82 -13.26
C GLU A 155 11.14 -0.75 -12.32
N LEU A 156 9.99 -0.28 -12.82
CA LEU A 156 8.73 -0.27 -12.08
C LEU A 156 8.31 -1.69 -11.68
N LYS A 157 8.44 -2.65 -12.62
CA LYS A 157 8.18 -4.07 -12.32
C LYS A 157 9.10 -4.59 -11.24
N THR A 158 10.38 -4.27 -11.30
CA THR A 158 11.36 -4.66 -10.28
C THR A 158 10.99 -4.10 -8.91
N CYS A 159 10.61 -2.81 -8.82
CA CYS A 159 10.13 -2.19 -7.58
C CYS A 159 8.87 -2.88 -7.04
N HIS A 160 7.90 -3.16 -7.92
CA HIS A 160 6.68 -3.87 -7.58
C HIS A 160 6.97 -5.25 -6.98
N ASP A 161 7.82 -6.04 -7.62
CA ASP A 161 8.18 -7.39 -7.17
C ASP A 161 8.95 -7.33 -5.82
N MET A 162 9.87 -6.38 -5.65
CA MET A 162 10.56 -6.14 -4.36
C MET A 162 9.59 -5.84 -3.23
N LEU A 163 8.59 -4.99 -3.44
CA LEU A 163 7.60 -4.66 -2.43
C LEU A 163 6.77 -5.87 -1.99
N ARG A 164 6.35 -6.71 -2.95
CA ARG A 164 5.66 -7.96 -2.64
C ARG A 164 6.52 -8.91 -1.82
N ASP A 165 7.79 -9.05 -2.17
CA ASP A 165 8.73 -9.90 -1.46
C ASP A 165 8.99 -9.40 -0.03
N ILE A 166 9.20 -8.11 0.17
CA ILE A 166 9.38 -7.49 1.48
C ILE A 166 8.11 -7.71 2.33
N LYS A 167 6.92 -7.40 1.79
CA LYS A 167 5.65 -7.63 2.50
C LYS A 167 5.50 -9.07 2.96
N LYS A 168 5.77 -10.02 2.05
CA LYS A 168 5.70 -11.46 2.33
C LYS A 168 6.65 -11.87 3.46
N ARG A 169 7.91 -11.39 3.43
CA ARG A 169 8.91 -11.72 4.47
C ARG A 169 8.52 -11.17 5.84
N HIS A 170 8.00 -9.97 5.88
CA HIS A 170 7.60 -9.33 7.14
C HIS A 170 6.29 -9.89 7.69
N GLY A 171 5.43 -10.45 6.86
CA GLY A 171 4.13 -10.99 7.26
C GLY A 171 3.20 -9.92 7.86
N VAL A 172 3.47 -8.63 7.57
CA VAL A 172 2.68 -7.53 8.11
C VAL A 172 1.33 -7.44 7.40
N ARG A 173 0.29 -7.23 8.20
CA ARG A 173 -1.00 -6.80 7.67
C ARG A 173 -0.88 -5.33 7.33
N THR A 174 -1.07 -4.99 6.07
CA THR A 174 -1.15 -3.60 5.63
C THR A 174 -2.59 -3.12 5.87
N GLN A 175 -2.71 -2.03 6.61
CA GLN A 175 -4.00 -1.37 6.91
C GLN A 175 -4.26 -0.28 5.87
#